data_89bb406e2319d85a5bd4ca9da2d2cdc1
#
_entry.id   89bb406e2319d85a5bd4ca9da2d2cdc1
#
_cell.length_a   1.000
_cell.length_b   1.000
_cell.length_c   1.000
_cell.angle_alpha   90.00
_cell.angle_beta   90.00
_cell.angle_gamma   90.00
#
_symmetry.space_group_name_H-M   'P 1'
#
loop_
_entity.id
_entity.type
_entity.pdbx_description
1 polymer ?
#
loop_
_entity_poly.entity_id
_entity_poly.type
_entity_poly.pdbx_seq_one_letter_code
_entity_poly.pdbx_strand_id
1 'polypeptide(L)'
;MPKKRAEQPLLELNDIVNNIFEGDCLQIMKMFPDRCIDMVLCDLPYGTTACKWDVVIPFDELWAHYNRIIKPHAPIVLFGNEPFTSCLIKSNLKGFKYRWDWNKKIPSGMGYAKYRPMQQTEDIAVFTSKGERTNYYPQMIKRENPIKSGGNSIQARVYGGFKCMENGQEYKKTYEYKYPITLIEFDKIRRGGLHPTQK
;
A
#
# COMPACT_ATOMS: atom_id res chain seq x y z
N MET A 1 38.76 -8.35 21.51
CA MET A 1 37.35 -8.55 21.89
C MET A 1 36.51 -7.44 21.25
N PRO A 2 35.51 -7.71 20.44
CA PRO A 2 34.67 -6.65 19.90
C PRO A 2 33.85 -6.04 21.04
N LYS A 3 33.92 -4.72 21.18
CA LYS A 3 33.06 -3.96 22.13
C LYS A 3 31.59 -4.25 21.78
N LYS A 4 30.82 -4.84 22.70
CA LYS A 4 29.38 -4.91 22.60
C LYS A 4 28.89 -3.48 22.38
N ARG A 5 28.26 -3.21 21.20
CA ARG A 5 27.49 -1.98 21.00
C ARG A 5 26.41 -1.94 22.09
N ALA A 6 26.38 -0.86 22.86
CA ALA A 6 25.29 -0.64 23.81
C ALA A 6 23.97 -0.70 23.02
N GLU A 7 23.08 -1.60 23.41
CA GLU A 7 21.73 -1.65 22.87
C GLU A 7 21.05 -0.33 23.23
N GLN A 8 20.54 0.36 22.23
CA GLN A 8 19.77 1.58 22.47
C GLN A 8 18.49 1.21 23.23
N PRO A 9 18.10 1.97 24.26
CA PRO A 9 16.88 1.69 25.02
C PRO A 9 15.66 1.76 24.09
N LEU A 10 14.71 0.85 24.28
CA LEU A 10 13.44 0.91 23.58
C LEU A 10 12.64 2.13 24.05
N LEU A 11 11.95 2.77 23.10
CA LEU A 11 11.00 3.84 23.37
C LEU A 11 9.72 3.27 23.99
N GLU A 12 9.07 4.05 24.84
CA GLU A 12 7.69 3.74 25.27
C GLU A 12 6.70 4.17 24.20
N LEU A 13 5.47 3.61 24.23
CA LEU A 13 4.44 3.94 23.24
C LEU A 13 4.09 5.44 23.25
N ASN A 14 4.07 6.05 24.41
CA ASN A 14 3.79 7.48 24.56
C ASN A 14 4.86 8.38 23.90
N ASP A 15 6.11 7.89 23.80
CA ASP A 15 7.20 8.61 23.13
C ASP A 15 7.07 8.53 21.61
N ILE A 16 6.33 7.54 21.10
CA ILE A 16 6.17 7.29 19.66
C ILE A 16 4.93 8.02 19.12
N VAL A 17 3.84 8.05 19.89
CA VAL A 17 2.55 8.59 19.46
C VAL A 17 2.64 10.11 19.26
N ASN A 18 2.19 10.59 18.09
CA ASN A 18 2.18 12.00 17.68
C ASN A 18 3.57 12.67 17.66
N ASN A 19 4.64 11.88 17.51
CA ASN A 19 6.00 12.38 17.43
C ASN A 19 6.58 12.27 16.02
N ILE A 20 7.58 13.12 15.74
CA ILE A 20 8.36 13.13 14.52
C ILE A 20 9.81 12.80 14.89
N PHE A 21 10.37 11.81 14.23
CA PHE A 21 11.76 11.40 14.42
C PHE A 21 12.59 11.79 13.20
N GLU A 22 13.64 12.55 13.40
CA GLU A 22 14.60 12.89 12.36
C GLU A 22 15.80 11.95 12.43
N GLY A 23 16.17 11.35 11.30
CA GLY A 23 17.36 10.49 11.18
C GLY A 23 17.17 9.31 10.25
N ASP A 24 18.10 8.39 10.31
CA ASP A 24 18.06 7.12 9.57
C ASP A 24 16.93 6.24 10.12
N CYS A 25 15.94 5.96 9.27
CA CYS A 25 14.75 5.20 9.66
C CYS A 25 15.09 3.78 10.15
N LEU A 26 16.12 3.11 9.60
CA LEU A 26 16.55 1.80 10.06
C LEU A 26 17.12 1.83 11.49
N GLN A 27 17.79 2.93 11.87
CA GLN A 27 18.28 3.09 13.25
C GLN A 27 17.13 3.47 14.19
N ILE A 28 16.25 4.38 13.77
CA ILE A 28 15.11 4.82 14.57
C ILE A 28 14.15 3.65 14.84
N MET A 29 13.85 2.84 13.83
CA MET A 29 12.97 1.67 14.01
C MET A 29 13.53 0.64 15.01
N LYS A 30 14.84 0.58 15.25
CA LYS A 30 15.42 -0.30 16.28
C LYS A 30 14.94 0.04 17.69
N MET A 31 14.61 1.31 17.93
CA MET A 31 14.14 1.78 19.24
C MET A 31 12.64 1.51 19.46
N PHE A 32 11.89 1.15 18.41
CA PHE A 32 10.47 0.87 18.53
C PHE A 32 10.24 -0.52 19.12
N PRO A 33 9.27 -0.67 20.04
CA PRO A 33 8.85 -1.97 20.54
C PRO A 33 8.33 -2.88 19.43
N ASP A 34 8.34 -4.18 19.68
CA ASP A 34 7.73 -5.15 18.77
C ASP A 34 6.21 -4.97 18.72
N ARG A 35 5.62 -5.13 17.54
CA ARG A 35 4.16 -5.15 17.34
C ARG A 35 3.44 -3.92 17.91
N CYS A 36 4.04 -2.74 17.79
CA CYS A 36 3.47 -1.50 18.29
C CYS A 36 2.73 -0.67 17.23
N ILE A 37 2.94 -0.94 15.94
CA ILE A 37 2.44 -0.14 14.82
C ILE A 37 1.20 -0.79 14.20
N ASP A 38 0.11 -0.03 14.05
CA ASP A 38 -1.16 -0.48 13.49
C ASP A 38 -1.19 -0.43 11.96
N MET A 39 -0.40 0.45 11.33
CA MET A 39 -0.23 0.57 9.88
C MET A 39 1.07 1.26 9.56
N VAL A 40 1.75 0.81 8.53
CA VAL A 40 2.82 1.59 7.87
C VAL A 40 2.23 2.21 6.61
N LEU A 41 2.37 3.53 6.45
CA LEU A 41 2.12 4.25 5.20
C LEU A 41 3.38 5.04 4.88
N CYS A 42 4.08 4.70 3.81
CA CYS A 42 5.38 5.28 3.54
C CYS A 42 5.62 5.51 2.04
N ASP A 43 6.20 6.68 1.74
CA ASP A 43 6.78 7.02 0.46
C ASP A 43 8.29 6.85 0.57
N LEU A 44 8.78 5.71 0.07
CA LEU A 44 10.19 5.34 0.12
C LEU A 44 11.00 6.13 -0.91
N PRO A 45 12.32 6.31 -0.74
CA PRO A 45 13.16 6.79 -1.82
C PRO A 45 13.28 5.72 -2.91
N TYR A 46 13.03 6.12 -4.18
CA TYR A 46 13.01 5.18 -5.32
C TYR A 46 14.35 5.04 -6.04
N GLY A 47 15.32 5.92 -5.74
CA GLY A 47 16.60 5.97 -6.46
C GLY A 47 16.47 6.42 -7.92
N THR A 48 15.45 7.21 -8.23
CA THR A 48 15.13 7.64 -9.61
C THR A 48 15.42 9.11 -9.87
N THR A 49 15.81 9.87 -8.86
CA THR A 49 16.13 11.30 -8.96
C THR A 49 17.61 11.56 -8.73
N ALA A 50 18.09 12.73 -9.13
CA ALA A 50 19.47 13.17 -8.86
C ALA A 50 19.68 13.68 -7.42
N CYS A 51 18.66 13.59 -6.56
CA CYS A 51 18.75 14.04 -5.18
C CYS A 51 19.62 13.08 -4.35
N LYS A 52 20.52 13.63 -3.53
CA LYS A 52 21.45 12.81 -2.70
C LYS A 52 20.74 11.91 -1.69
N TRP A 53 19.54 12.28 -1.27
CA TRP A 53 18.72 11.53 -0.32
C TRP A 53 17.89 10.42 -0.98
N ASP A 54 17.77 10.42 -2.32
CA ASP A 54 16.97 9.43 -3.05
C ASP A 54 17.80 8.15 -3.30
N VAL A 55 18.13 7.47 -2.22
CA VAL A 55 18.87 6.21 -2.23
C VAL A 55 17.95 5.11 -1.74
N VAL A 56 17.82 4.04 -2.54
CA VAL A 56 16.98 2.90 -2.20
C VAL A 56 17.45 2.27 -0.89
N ILE A 57 16.54 2.14 0.07
CA ILE A 57 16.81 1.50 1.35
C ILE A 57 16.96 -0.01 1.12
N PRO A 58 17.96 -0.68 1.73
CA PRO A 58 18.12 -2.13 1.60
C PRO A 58 16.86 -2.87 2.04
N PHE A 59 16.23 -3.59 1.12
CA PHE A 59 14.92 -4.21 1.37
C PHE A 59 14.96 -5.24 2.48
N ASP A 60 16.02 -6.04 2.59
CA ASP A 60 16.11 -7.07 3.64
C ASP A 60 16.07 -6.47 5.05
N GLU A 61 16.80 -5.36 5.26
CA GLU A 61 16.80 -4.66 6.54
C GLU A 61 15.46 -3.96 6.79
N LEU A 62 14.89 -3.32 5.75
CA LEU A 62 13.58 -2.67 5.82
C LEU A 62 12.49 -3.66 6.23
N TRP A 63 12.41 -4.80 5.55
CA TRP A 63 11.42 -5.84 5.86
C TRP A 63 11.63 -6.47 7.23
N ALA A 64 12.88 -6.65 7.68
CA ALA A 64 13.16 -7.13 9.02
C ALA A 64 12.55 -6.21 10.08
N HIS A 65 12.74 -4.89 9.93
CA HIS A 65 12.17 -3.90 10.85
C HIS A 65 10.65 -3.82 10.75
N TYR A 66 10.08 -3.70 9.54
CA TYR A 66 8.63 -3.64 9.37
C TYR A 66 7.94 -4.87 9.96
N ASN A 67 8.42 -6.07 9.66
CA ASN A 67 7.84 -7.32 10.19
C ASN A 67 7.93 -7.43 11.72
N ARG A 68 8.89 -6.76 12.35
CA ARG A 68 9.04 -6.75 13.81
C ARG A 68 8.07 -5.78 14.49
N ILE A 69 8.01 -4.53 13.98
CA ILE A 69 7.27 -3.46 14.65
C ILE A 69 5.77 -3.47 14.34
N ILE A 70 5.35 -4.06 13.20
CA ILE A 70 3.94 -4.07 12.81
C ILE A 70 3.15 -5.12 13.59
N LYS A 71 1.91 -4.78 13.95
CA LYS A 71 0.97 -5.71 14.57
C LYS A 71 0.54 -6.81 13.58
N PRO A 72 0.08 -7.98 14.07
CA PRO A 72 -0.51 -9.01 13.20
C PRO A 72 -1.66 -8.45 12.36
N HIS A 73 -1.75 -8.87 11.10
CA HIS A 73 -2.78 -8.46 10.13
C HIS A 73 -2.80 -6.97 9.76
N ALA A 74 -1.92 -6.16 10.34
CA ALA A 74 -1.83 -4.75 10.01
C ALA A 74 -1.19 -4.55 8.61
N PRO A 75 -1.68 -3.58 7.81
CA PRO A 75 -1.18 -3.36 6.47
C PRO A 75 0.13 -2.55 6.47
N ILE A 76 1.00 -2.88 5.52
CA ILE A 76 2.16 -2.08 5.13
C ILE A 76 1.86 -1.54 3.74
N VAL A 77 1.68 -0.24 3.62
CA VAL A 77 1.25 0.47 2.41
C VAL A 77 2.39 1.34 1.91
N LEU A 78 2.93 1.01 0.74
CA LEU A 78 4.13 1.65 0.21
C LEU A 78 3.84 2.23 -1.17
N PHE A 79 4.18 3.51 -1.34
CA PHE A 79 4.17 4.14 -2.65
C PHE A 79 5.32 3.63 -3.50
N GLY A 80 5.13 3.63 -4.79
CA GLY A 80 6.14 3.20 -5.73
C GLY A 80 5.88 3.65 -7.16
N ASN A 81 6.90 3.51 -7.96
CA ASN A 81 6.88 3.76 -9.38
C ASN A 81 7.84 2.81 -10.08
N GLU A 82 7.54 2.40 -11.31
CA GLU A 82 8.44 1.50 -12.04
C GLU A 82 9.80 2.15 -12.35
N PRO A 83 10.92 1.41 -12.26
CA PRO A 83 11.05 -0.03 -11.97
C PRO A 83 11.09 -0.37 -10.47
N PHE A 84 11.07 0.62 -9.58
CA PHE A 84 11.15 0.42 -8.13
C PHE A 84 10.01 -0.46 -7.60
N THR A 85 8.77 -0.26 -8.06
CA THR A 85 7.60 -1.06 -7.65
C THR A 85 7.82 -2.56 -7.91
N SER A 86 8.33 -2.92 -9.08
CA SER A 86 8.64 -4.31 -9.40
C SER A 86 9.70 -4.91 -8.50
N CYS A 87 10.76 -4.15 -8.18
CA CYS A 87 11.81 -4.58 -7.26
C CYS A 87 11.27 -4.74 -5.83
N LEU A 88 10.45 -3.80 -5.37
CA LEU A 88 9.80 -3.81 -4.07
C LEU A 88 8.90 -5.05 -3.90
N ILE A 89 8.02 -5.31 -4.87
CA ILE A 89 7.13 -6.48 -4.84
C ILE A 89 7.94 -7.77 -4.86
N LYS A 90 8.96 -7.87 -5.73
CA LYS A 90 9.82 -9.03 -5.82
C LYS A 90 10.55 -9.31 -4.50
N SER A 91 10.95 -8.27 -3.77
CA SER A 91 11.67 -8.42 -2.49
C SER A 91 10.81 -9.05 -1.38
N ASN A 92 9.47 -9.00 -1.49
CA ASN A 92 8.56 -9.58 -0.51
C ASN A 92 7.26 -10.13 -1.15
N LEU A 93 7.39 -11.03 -2.10
CA LEU A 93 6.25 -11.68 -2.78
C LEU A 93 5.30 -12.37 -1.81
N LYS A 94 5.82 -12.98 -0.74
CA LYS A 94 4.99 -13.66 0.26
C LYS A 94 4.11 -12.70 1.04
N GLY A 95 4.61 -11.51 1.34
CA GLY A 95 3.89 -10.46 2.04
C GLY A 95 2.94 -9.68 1.14
N PHE A 96 3.20 -9.63 -0.17
CA PHE A 96 2.40 -8.86 -1.12
C PHE A 96 0.93 -9.33 -1.17
N LYS A 97 0.00 -8.37 -1.19
CA LYS A 97 -1.44 -8.63 -1.24
C LYS A 97 -2.08 -8.13 -2.52
N TYR A 98 -1.98 -6.85 -2.78
CA TYR A 98 -2.54 -6.18 -3.95
C TYR A 98 -1.89 -4.82 -4.14
N ARG A 99 -2.20 -4.17 -5.26
CA ARG A 99 -1.75 -2.82 -5.58
C ARG A 99 -2.96 -1.98 -5.98
N TRP A 100 -2.96 -0.72 -5.57
CA TRP A 100 -3.77 0.31 -6.18
C TRP A 100 -2.96 1.09 -7.21
N ASP A 101 -3.62 1.51 -8.28
CA ASP A 101 -3.11 2.43 -9.27
C ASP A 101 -3.72 3.82 -8.97
N TRP A 102 -2.91 4.73 -8.46
CA TRP A 102 -3.35 6.09 -8.20
C TRP A 102 -3.25 6.94 -9.47
N ASN A 103 -4.40 7.30 -10.04
CA ASN A 103 -4.50 8.24 -11.15
C ASN A 103 -4.43 9.67 -10.60
N LYS A 104 -3.32 10.36 -10.87
CA LYS A 104 -3.06 11.74 -10.44
C LYS A 104 -3.76 12.78 -11.32
N LYS A 105 -4.46 12.34 -12.38
CA LYS A 105 -5.15 13.14 -13.42
C LYS A 105 -4.26 14.08 -14.22
N ILE A 106 -3.13 14.51 -13.69
CA ILE A 106 -2.15 15.36 -14.35
C ILE A 106 -0.90 14.54 -14.65
N PRO A 107 -0.58 14.31 -15.92
CA PRO A 107 0.59 13.54 -16.28
C PRO A 107 1.89 14.33 -16.01
N SER A 108 2.98 13.60 -15.81
CA SER A 108 4.34 14.10 -15.64
C SER A 108 5.28 13.50 -16.68
N GLY A 109 6.49 14.07 -16.84
CA GLY A 109 7.50 13.55 -17.75
C GLY A 109 7.44 14.15 -19.16
N MET A 110 7.00 15.40 -19.31
CA MET A 110 6.95 16.11 -20.60
C MET A 110 8.30 16.07 -21.37
N GLY A 111 9.44 16.13 -20.66
CA GLY A 111 10.77 16.07 -21.30
C GLY A 111 11.04 14.76 -22.05
N TYR A 112 10.33 13.70 -21.72
CA TYR A 112 10.47 12.38 -22.32
C TYR A 112 9.29 11.98 -23.21
N ALA A 113 8.32 12.88 -23.43
CA ALA A 113 7.07 12.58 -24.13
C ALA A 113 7.27 12.13 -25.59
N LYS A 114 8.41 12.46 -26.20
CA LYS A 114 8.79 12.00 -27.56
C LYS A 114 9.28 10.55 -27.59
N TYR A 115 9.67 9.98 -26.45
CA TYR A 115 10.31 8.67 -26.37
C TYR A 115 9.48 7.63 -25.61
N ARG A 116 8.57 8.08 -24.75
CA ARG A 116 7.68 7.20 -23.96
C ARG A 116 6.41 7.96 -23.56
N PRO A 117 5.31 7.23 -23.26
CA PRO A 117 4.11 7.86 -22.72
C PRO A 117 4.41 8.64 -21.44
N MET A 118 3.69 9.74 -21.26
CA MET A 118 3.73 10.53 -20.02
C MET A 118 3.11 9.73 -18.89
N GLN A 119 3.68 9.83 -17.70
CA GLN A 119 3.25 9.09 -16.54
C GLN A 119 2.17 9.83 -15.77
N GLN A 120 1.01 9.18 -15.64
CA GLN A 120 -0.15 9.73 -14.94
C GLN A 120 -0.51 8.97 -13.67
N THR A 121 -0.07 7.72 -13.56
CA THR A 121 -0.36 6.87 -12.42
C THR A 121 0.84 6.72 -11.49
N GLU A 122 0.57 6.35 -10.26
CA GLU A 122 1.54 5.93 -9.26
C GLU A 122 1.04 4.68 -8.55
N ASP A 123 1.94 3.81 -8.20
CA ASP A 123 1.61 2.54 -7.55
C ASP A 123 1.52 2.70 -6.04
N ILE A 124 0.55 2.02 -5.41
CA ILE A 124 0.45 1.90 -3.97
C ILE A 124 0.36 0.42 -3.65
N ALA A 125 1.47 -0.17 -3.27
CA ALA A 125 1.57 -1.60 -2.98
C ALA A 125 1.24 -1.90 -1.52
N VAL A 126 0.41 -2.91 -1.30
CA VAL A 126 -0.03 -3.34 0.04
C VAL A 126 0.56 -4.68 0.38
N PHE A 127 1.17 -4.74 1.55
CA PHE A 127 1.80 -5.94 2.10
C PHE A 127 1.27 -6.23 3.50
N THR A 128 1.56 -7.42 3.99
CA THR A 128 1.39 -7.81 5.40
C THR A 128 2.64 -8.52 5.90
N SER A 129 2.80 -8.54 7.22
CA SER A 129 3.83 -9.36 7.85
C SER A 129 3.60 -10.84 7.50
N LYS A 130 4.69 -11.53 7.11
CA LYS A 130 4.71 -13.00 6.91
C LYS A 130 3.65 -13.59 5.97
N GLY A 131 3.01 -12.78 5.13
CA GLY A 131 2.00 -13.27 4.20
C GLY A 131 0.62 -13.53 4.83
N GLU A 132 0.37 -13.06 6.03
CA GLU A 132 -0.91 -13.17 6.74
C GLU A 132 -2.05 -12.44 6.01
N ARG A 133 -3.29 -12.72 6.40
CA ARG A 133 -4.44 -11.96 5.91
C ARG A 133 -4.37 -10.53 6.43
N THR A 134 -4.60 -9.53 5.57
CA THR A 134 -4.65 -8.13 5.98
C THR A 134 -6.03 -7.75 6.52
N ASN A 135 -6.05 -6.85 7.49
CA ASN A 135 -7.26 -6.14 7.86
C ASN A 135 -7.67 -5.24 6.67
N TYR A 136 -8.87 -5.44 6.19
CA TYR A 136 -9.42 -4.68 5.06
C TYR A 136 -10.88 -4.30 5.34
N TYR A 137 -11.13 -2.99 5.35
CA TYR A 137 -12.44 -2.41 5.61
C TYR A 137 -12.90 -1.63 4.35
N PRO A 138 -13.56 -2.31 3.39
CA PRO A 138 -13.92 -1.69 2.13
C PRO A 138 -14.90 -0.53 2.33
N GLN A 139 -14.54 0.64 1.82
CA GLN A 139 -15.45 1.78 1.74
C GLN A 139 -16.41 1.56 0.57
N MET A 140 -17.62 1.08 0.88
CA MET A 140 -18.62 0.74 -0.12
C MET A 140 -19.13 1.99 -0.84
N ILE A 141 -19.20 1.94 -2.16
CA ILE A 141 -19.62 3.05 -3.00
C ILE A 141 -21.07 2.82 -3.43
N LYS A 142 -21.97 3.79 -3.15
CA LYS A 142 -23.35 3.73 -3.59
C LYS A 142 -23.42 3.78 -5.12
N ARG A 143 -24.21 2.89 -5.72
CA ARG A 143 -24.47 2.87 -7.17
C ARG A 143 -25.51 3.90 -7.53
N GLU A 144 -25.31 4.61 -8.63
CA GLU A 144 -26.34 5.46 -9.23
C GLU A 144 -27.53 4.62 -9.70
N ASN A 145 -27.22 3.47 -10.32
CA ASN A 145 -28.23 2.51 -10.79
C ASN A 145 -28.02 1.17 -10.07
N PRO A 146 -28.91 0.78 -9.15
CA PRO A 146 -28.85 -0.52 -8.48
C PRO A 146 -28.94 -1.67 -9.48
N ILE A 147 -28.14 -2.71 -9.25
CA ILE A 147 -28.12 -3.91 -10.10
C ILE A 147 -28.98 -4.98 -9.43
N LYS A 148 -29.96 -5.50 -10.18
CA LYS A 148 -30.73 -6.68 -9.77
C LYS A 148 -30.04 -7.93 -10.31
N SER A 149 -29.58 -8.82 -9.42
CA SER A 149 -29.01 -10.10 -9.81
C SER A 149 -30.14 -11.11 -10.06
N GLY A 150 -30.22 -11.61 -11.28
CA GLY A 150 -30.96 -12.84 -11.60
C GLY A 150 -29.97 -14.01 -11.60
N GLY A 151 -30.34 -15.13 -11.03
CA GLY A 151 -29.49 -16.25 -10.63
C GLY A 151 -28.70 -17.05 -11.69
N ASN A 152 -28.36 -16.50 -12.84
CA ASN A 152 -27.58 -17.20 -13.88
C ASN A 152 -26.46 -16.36 -14.47
N SER A 153 -25.46 -15.95 -13.68
CA SER A 153 -24.25 -15.37 -14.27
C SER A 153 -23.27 -16.48 -14.67
N ILE A 154 -22.68 -16.37 -15.87
CA ILE A 154 -21.62 -17.25 -16.36
C ILE A 154 -20.44 -17.28 -15.35
N GLN A 155 -20.18 -16.20 -14.63
CA GLN A 155 -19.15 -16.10 -13.59
C GLN A 155 -19.38 -17.06 -12.42
N ALA A 156 -20.61 -17.39 -12.07
CA ALA A 156 -20.91 -18.38 -11.03
C ALA A 156 -20.45 -19.79 -11.45
N ARG A 157 -20.39 -20.10 -12.74
CA ARG A 157 -19.94 -21.41 -13.26
C ARG A 157 -18.42 -21.52 -13.29
N VAL A 158 -17.69 -20.43 -13.52
CA VAL A 158 -16.22 -20.43 -13.68
C VAL A 158 -15.49 -20.40 -12.33
N TYR A 159 -16.05 -19.72 -11.31
CA TYR A 159 -15.41 -19.54 -10.01
C TYR A 159 -16.04 -20.33 -8.86
N GLY A 160 -16.71 -21.46 -9.14
CA GLY A 160 -17.32 -22.30 -8.11
C GLY A 160 -18.49 -21.58 -7.42
N GLY A 161 -19.50 -21.26 -8.23
CA GLY A 161 -20.59 -20.38 -7.86
C GLY A 161 -21.24 -20.68 -6.51
N PHE A 162 -21.40 -19.66 -5.71
CA PHE A 162 -22.36 -19.64 -4.63
C PHE A 162 -23.75 -19.86 -5.23
N LYS A 163 -24.35 -21.02 -4.99
CA LYS A 163 -25.75 -21.27 -5.28
C LYS A 163 -26.58 -20.37 -4.36
N CYS A 164 -27.05 -19.24 -4.86
CA CYS A 164 -28.09 -18.46 -4.21
C CYS A 164 -29.45 -19.17 -4.39
N MET A 165 -29.58 -20.39 -3.88
CA MET A 165 -30.83 -21.11 -3.78
C MET A 165 -31.04 -21.52 -2.34
N GLU A 166 -31.88 -20.81 -1.64
CA GLU A 166 -32.56 -21.33 -0.47
C GLU A 166 -33.97 -21.77 -0.92
N ASN A 167 -34.32 -23.02 -0.68
CA ASN A 167 -35.63 -23.60 -0.92
C ASN A 167 -36.17 -23.57 -2.37
N GLY A 168 -35.30 -23.64 -3.38
CA GLY A 168 -35.71 -23.75 -4.79
C GLY A 168 -36.28 -22.45 -5.42
N GLN A 169 -36.23 -21.32 -4.73
CA GLN A 169 -36.63 -20.04 -5.25
C GLN A 169 -35.41 -19.20 -5.68
N GLU A 170 -35.48 -18.58 -6.88
CA GLU A 170 -34.50 -17.60 -7.32
C GLU A 170 -34.50 -16.39 -6.41
N TYR A 171 -33.43 -16.20 -5.65
CA TYR A 171 -33.28 -15.00 -4.81
C TYR A 171 -32.79 -13.84 -5.68
N LYS A 172 -33.68 -12.91 -5.99
CA LYS A 172 -33.34 -11.65 -6.68
C LYS A 172 -32.79 -10.68 -5.66
N LYS A 173 -31.46 -10.58 -5.58
CA LYS A 173 -30.79 -9.61 -4.71
C LYS A 173 -30.53 -8.30 -5.45
N THR A 174 -30.93 -7.18 -4.84
CA THR A 174 -30.60 -5.85 -5.35
C THR A 174 -29.30 -5.38 -4.70
N TYR A 175 -28.32 -5.00 -5.52
CA TYR A 175 -27.04 -4.49 -5.07
C TYR A 175 -26.99 -2.98 -5.24
N GLU A 176 -27.25 -2.26 -4.17
CA GLU A 176 -27.21 -0.79 -4.13
C GLU A 176 -25.80 -0.23 -4.00
N TYR A 177 -24.88 -1.02 -3.50
CA TYR A 177 -23.48 -0.66 -3.28
C TYR A 177 -22.54 -1.53 -4.12
N LYS A 178 -21.38 -0.98 -4.44
CA LYS A 178 -20.26 -1.69 -5.08
C LYS A 178 -19.02 -1.62 -4.20
N TYR A 179 -18.20 -2.66 -4.27
CA TYR A 179 -16.88 -2.64 -3.67
C TYR A 179 -15.98 -1.62 -4.38
N PRO A 180 -15.00 -1.03 -3.66
CA PRO A 180 -13.97 -0.22 -4.28
C PRO A 180 -13.15 -1.06 -5.26
N ILE A 181 -12.56 -0.40 -6.24
CA ILE A 181 -11.69 -0.98 -7.27
C ILE A 181 -10.24 -0.56 -7.04
N THR A 182 -9.31 -1.18 -7.75
CA THR A 182 -7.86 -0.89 -7.61
C THR A 182 -7.45 0.45 -8.20
N LEU A 183 -8.27 1.08 -9.04
CA LEU A 183 -8.01 2.43 -9.55
C LEU A 183 -8.57 3.46 -8.57
N ILE A 184 -7.72 4.34 -8.05
CA ILE A 184 -8.11 5.47 -7.22
C ILE A 184 -7.77 6.78 -7.92
N GLU A 185 -8.62 7.78 -7.73
CA GLU A 185 -8.48 9.08 -8.39
C GLU A 185 -8.48 10.20 -7.35
N PHE A 186 -7.32 10.81 -7.16
CA PHE A 186 -7.15 12.03 -6.38
C PHE A 186 -6.30 13.01 -7.16
N ASP A 187 -6.66 14.28 -7.09
CA ASP A 187 -5.92 15.33 -7.75
C ASP A 187 -4.55 15.51 -7.08
N LYS A 188 -3.51 15.57 -7.90
CA LYS A 188 -2.20 16.00 -7.42
C LYS A 188 -2.27 17.45 -6.94
N ILE A 189 -1.65 17.76 -5.79
CA ILE A 189 -1.52 19.13 -5.31
C ILE A 189 -0.77 19.96 -6.37
N ARG A 190 -1.46 21.00 -6.86
CA ARG A 190 -0.90 21.92 -7.84
C ARG A 190 -0.13 23.01 -7.12
N ARG A 191 1.15 23.19 -7.46
CA ARG A 191 2.04 24.30 -7.08
C ARG A 191 1.83 24.91 -5.70
N GLY A 192 2.87 24.91 -4.89
CA GLY A 192 2.88 25.46 -3.53
C GLY A 192 3.31 24.42 -2.49
N GLY A 193 3.56 23.18 -2.91
CA GLY A 193 4.13 22.18 -2.02
C GLY A 193 5.52 22.59 -1.53
N LEU A 194 5.79 22.37 -0.26
CA LEU A 194 7.08 22.62 0.37
C LEU A 194 8.16 21.63 -0.09
N HIS A 195 7.76 20.53 -0.72
CA HIS A 195 8.66 19.46 -1.19
C HIS A 195 8.47 19.16 -2.68
N PRO A 196 9.56 18.95 -3.46
CA PRO A 196 9.49 18.70 -4.91
C PRO A 196 8.64 17.49 -5.32
N THR A 197 8.55 16.48 -4.46
CA THR A 197 7.82 15.23 -4.70
C THR A 197 6.58 15.09 -3.82
N GLN A 198 6.01 16.19 -3.32
CA GLN A 198 4.81 16.16 -2.48
C GLN A 198 3.65 15.47 -3.19
N LYS A 199 3.02 14.54 -2.50
CA LYS A 199 1.90 13.70 -2.94
C LYS A 199 0.61 14.10 -2.26
#